data_c414fcc361e4842ff765e9d186946ebe
#
_entry.id   c414fcc361e4842ff765e9d186946ebe
#
_cell.length_a   1.000
_cell.length_b   1.000
_cell.length_c   1.000
_cell.angle_alpha   90.00
_cell.angle_beta   90.00
_cell.angle_gamma   90.00
#
_symmetry.space_group_name_H-M   'P 1'
#
loop_
_entity.id
_entity.type
_entity.pdbx_description
1 polymer ?
#
loop_
_entity_poly.entity_id
_entity_poly.type
_entity_poly.pdbx_seq_one_letter_code
_entity_poly.pdbx_strand_id
1 'polypeptide(L)'
;NSLIELILIWFLIGILFWLTSKTNNQIIKSVSILIVLISIFAQTININNEITKISSDQSKSNDYVLWNQTIEDDLVSNKKSFFINYTAAWCITCQANEKIALSSPKVQNYFKSQDITYLKADWTNKSPEILESLKKYGRTGVPLYIYWEPSMSEPRVLPAILTEKIIFDYL
;
A
#
# COMPACT_ATOMS: atom_id res chain seq x y z
N ASN A 1 -9.55 7.89 15.58
CA ASN A 1 -10.86 8.03 16.24
C ASN A 1 -11.80 6.83 16.00
N SER A 2 -11.66 6.08 14.89
CA SER A 2 -12.55 4.96 14.56
C SER A 2 -12.55 3.79 15.58
N LEU A 3 -11.41 3.49 16.20
CA LEU A 3 -11.31 2.43 17.21
C LEU A 3 -12.10 2.74 18.49
N ILE A 4 -12.08 3.98 18.93
CA ILE A 4 -12.82 4.42 20.11
C ILE A 4 -14.33 4.36 19.85
N GLU A 5 -14.77 4.78 18.68
CA GLU A 5 -16.17 4.70 18.26
C GLU A 5 -16.67 3.26 18.18
N LEU A 6 -15.85 2.34 17.65
CA LEU A 6 -16.17 0.90 17.63
C LEU A 6 -16.34 0.33 19.04
N ILE A 7 -15.44 0.66 19.95
CA ILE A 7 -15.50 0.19 21.35
C ILE A 7 -16.77 0.74 22.03
N LEU A 8 -17.11 2.00 21.82
CA LEU A 8 -18.33 2.62 22.40
C LEU A 8 -19.60 1.96 21.85
N ILE A 9 -19.66 1.64 20.56
CA ILE A 9 -20.80 0.96 19.94
C ILE A 9 -20.96 -0.44 20.51
N TRP A 10 -19.89 -1.23 20.65
CA TRP A 10 -19.94 -2.56 21.26
C TRP A 10 -20.34 -2.51 22.73
N PHE A 11 -19.92 -1.48 23.47
CA PHE A 11 -20.32 -1.28 24.85
C PHE A 11 -21.81 -0.96 24.99
N LEU A 12 -22.34 -0.08 24.11
CA LEU A 12 -23.78 0.23 24.06
C LEU A 12 -24.63 -0.99 23.68
N ILE A 13 -24.18 -1.81 22.73
CA ILE A 13 -24.84 -3.06 22.36
C ILE A 13 -24.89 -4.02 23.56
N GLY A 14 -23.80 -4.14 24.33
CA GLY A 14 -23.73 -4.95 25.54
C GLY A 14 -24.72 -4.49 26.62
N ILE A 15 -24.85 -3.19 26.85
CA ILE A 15 -25.81 -2.61 27.79
C ILE A 15 -27.25 -2.88 27.34
N LEU A 16 -27.56 -2.67 26.05
CA LEU A 16 -28.88 -2.95 25.48
C LEU A 16 -29.25 -4.44 25.63
N PHE A 17 -28.33 -5.34 25.34
CA PHE A 17 -28.52 -6.77 25.50
C PHE A 17 -28.80 -7.13 26.96
N TRP A 18 -28.05 -6.54 27.92
CA TRP A 18 -28.25 -6.77 29.37
C TRP A 18 -29.61 -6.26 29.85
N LEU A 19 -30.04 -5.08 29.41
CA LEU A 19 -31.35 -4.51 29.74
C LEU A 19 -32.50 -5.37 29.18
N THR A 20 -32.37 -5.89 27.97
CA THR A 20 -33.40 -6.76 27.36
C THR A 20 -33.47 -8.16 27.93
N SER A 21 -32.36 -8.66 28.48
CA SER A 21 -32.36 -9.97 29.14
C SER A 21 -33.22 -9.99 30.43
N LYS A 22 -33.42 -8.81 31.05
CA LYS A 22 -34.20 -8.64 32.26
C LYS A 22 -35.71 -8.42 31.99
N THR A 23 -36.11 -8.17 30.75
CA THR A 23 -37.48 -7.88 30.34
C THR A 23 -38.11 -9.10 29.67
N ASN A 24 -39.31 -9.52 30.14
CA ASN A 24 -40.05 -10.63 29.56
C ASN A 24 -40.93 -10.24 28.33
N ASN A 25 -40.80 -9.03 27.85
CA ASN A 25 -41.61 -8.51 26.74
C ASN A 25 -40.98 -8.89 25.39
N GLN A 26 -41.64 -9.76 24.63
CA GLN A 26 -41.17 -10.24 23.30
C GLN A 26 -40.96 -9.11 22.28
N ILE A 27 -41.75 -8.03 22.34
CA ILE A 27 -41.66 -6.91 21.42
C ILE A 27 -40.34 -6.19 21.63
N ILE A 28 -39.94 -5.93 22.90
CA ILE A 28 -38.68 -5.26 23.24
C ILE A 28 -37.48 -6.08 22.76
N LYS A 29 -37.50 -7.42 22.92
CA LYS A 29 -36.45 -8.32 22.43
C LYS A 29 -36.31 -8.25 20.91
N SER A 30 -37.42 -8.29 20.17
CA SER A 30 -37.41 -8.20 18.70
C SER A 30 -36.86 -6.86 18.18
N VAL A 31 -37.25 -5.75 18.81
CA VAL A 31 -36.76 -4.42 18.47
C VAL A 31 -35.25 -4.29 18.74
N SER A 32 -34.74 -4.84 19.85
CA SER A 32 -33.32 -4.82 20.15
C SER A 32 -32.49 -5.61 19.16
N ILE A 33 -32.95 -6.78 18.73
CA ILE A 33 -32.28 -7.59 17.71
C ILE A 33 -32.23 -6.80 16.39
N LEU A 34 -33.32 -6.13 16.01
CA LEU A 34 -33.38 -5.33 14.80
C LEU A 34 -32.37 -4.19 14.82
N ILE A 35 -32.24 -3.48 15.95
CA ILE A 35 -31.26 -2.39 16.12
C ILE A 35 -29.83 -2.90 15.98
N VAL A 36 -29.52 -4.06 16.56
CA VAL A 36 -28.18 -4.69 16.45
C VAL A 36 -27.88 -5.04 14.99
N LEU A 37 -28.82 -5.65 14.29
CA LEU A 37 -28.66 -6.00 12.86
C LEU A 37 -28.44 -4.75 11.98
N ILE A 38 -29.18 -3.68 12.21
CA ILE A 38 -29.03 -2.41 11.50
C ILE A 38 -27.64 -1.81 11.79
N SER A 39 -27.16 -1.87 13.04
CA SER A 39 -25.82 -1.37 13.40
C SER A 39 -24.70 -2.16 12.70
N ILE A 40 -24.81 -3.48 12.65
CA ILE A 40 -23.83 -4.34 11.92
C ILE A 40 -23.86 -4.02 10.44
N PHE A 41 -25.03 -3.86 9.83
CA PHE A 41 -25.18 -3.52 8.42
C PHE A 41 -24.62 -2.14 8.09
N ALA A 42 -24.85 -1.14 8.94
CA ALA A 42 -24.27 0.19 8.78
C ALA A 42 -22.73 0.18 8.87
N GLN A 43 -22.16 -0.65 9.76
CA GLN A 43 -20.71 -0.81 9.87
C GLN A 43 -20.11 -1.46 8.61
N THR A 44 -20.75 -2.47 8.03
CA THR A 44 -20.27 -3.10 6.78
C THR A 44 -20.27 -2.13 5.61
N ILE A 45 -21.27 -1.27 5.49
CA ILE A 45 -21.31 -0.21 4.45
C ILE A 45 -20.17 0.79 4.68
N ASN A 46 -19.92 1.21 5.92
CA ASN A 46 -18.88 2.19 6.24
C ASN A 46 -17.47 1.64 5.94
N ILE A 47 -17.20 0.37 6.27
CA ILE A 47 -15.95 -0.32 5.94
C ILE A 47 -15.76 -0.40 4.42
N ASN A 48 -16.78 -0.74 3.65
CA ASN A 48 -16.70 -0.81 2.20
C ASN A 48 -16.43 0.58 1.58
N ASN A 49 -17.02 1.64 2.12
CA ASN A 49 -16.77 3.01 1.66
C ASN A 49 -15.34 3.47 1.99
N GLU A 50 -14.80 3.11 3.16
CA GLU A 50 -13.40 3.37 3.52
C GLU A 50 -12.43 2.62 2.61
N ILE A 51 -12.68 1.34 2.33
CA ILE A 51 -11.87 0.52 1.40
C ILE A 51 -11.89 1.13 -0.01
N THR A 52 -13.07 1.54 -0.50
CA THR A 52 -13.21 2.18 -1.81
C THR A 52 -12.49 3.54 -1.86
N LYS A 53 -12.52 4.29 -0.76
CA LYS A 53 -11.84 5.58 -0.65
C LYS A 53 -10.32 5.43 -0.61
N ILE A 54 -9.80 4.43 0.11
CA ILE A 54 -8.37 4.09 0.14
C ILE A 54 -7.92 3.66 -1.27
N SER A 55 -8.72 2.86 -1.98
CA SER A 55 -8.42 2.44 -3.36
C SER A 55 -8.45 3.61 -4.35
N SER A 56 -9.36 4.57 -4.17
CA SER A 56 -9.48 5.75 -5.04
C SER A 56 -8.44 6.84 -4.73
N ASP A 57 -8.03 7.00 -3.46
CA ASP A 57 -6.94 7.90 -3.08
C ASP A 57 -5.57 7.36 -3.55
N GLN A 58 -5.37 6.04 -3.54
CA GLN A 58 -4.17 5.42 -4.13
C GLN A 58 -4.09 5.65 -5.65
N SER A 59 -5.22 5.76 -6.36
CA SER A 59 -5.22 6.03 -7.80
C SER A 59 -5.03 7.50 -8.17
N LYS A 60 -5.16 8.44 -7.23
CA LYS A 60 -5.10 9.89 -7.49
C LYS A 60 -3.75 10.56 -7.20
N SER A 61 -2.79 9.88 -6.56
CA SER A 61 -1.48 10.46 -6.23
C SER A 61 -0.28 9.60 -6.61
N ASN A 62 -0.47 8.50 -7.35
CA ASN A 62 0.61 7.58 -7.62
C ASN A 62 1.29 7.88 -8.96
N ASP A 63 2.38 8.64 -8.89
CA ASP A 63 3.34 8.82 -9.99
C ASP A 63 4.15 7.53 -10.26
N TYR A 64 3.56 6.33 -10.06
CA TYR A 64 4.22 5.05 -10.32
C TYR A 64 3.33 4.07 -11.09
N VAL A 65 3.96 3.14 -11.77
CA VAL A 65 3.33 1.99 -12.43
C VAL A 65 3.57 0.74 -11.56
N LEU A 66 2.55 -0.13 -11.42
CA LEU A 66 2.76 -1.41 -10.75
C LEU A 66 3.69 -2.28 -11.56
N TRP A 67 4.73 -2.80 -10.91
CA TRP A 67 5.72 -3.66 -11.54
C TRP A 67 5.13 -5.04 -11.89
N ASN A 68 5.43 -5.52 -13.05
CA ASN A 68 5.43 -6.93 -13.44
C ASN A 68 6.56 -7.16 -14.45
N GLN A 69 6.93 -8.42 -14.67
CA GLN A 69 8.04 -8.75 -15.56
C GLN A 69 7.80 -8.27 -16.99
N THR A 70 6.58 -8.34 -17.48
CA THR A 70 6.22 -7.92 -18.85
C THR A 70 6.46 -6.43 -19.07
N ILE A 71 6.12 -5.58 -18.09
CA ILE A 71 6.34 -4.13 -18.16
C ILE A 71 7.85 -3.83 -18.14
N GLU A 72 8.62 -4.52 -17.28
CA GLU A 72 10.08 -4.37 -17.22
C GLU A 72 10.71 -4.73 -18.56
N ASP A 73 10.35 -5.89 -19.14
CA ASP A 73 10.86 -6.36 -20.44
C ASP A 73 10.47 -5.41 -21.58
N ASP A 74 9.27 -4.84 -21.55
CA ASP A 74 8.81 -3.85 -22.53
C ASP A 74 9.64 -2.56 -22.45
N LEU A 75 9.92 -2.05 -21.23
CA LEU A 75 10.75 -0.87 -21.03
C LEU A 75 12.18 -1.09 -21.55
N VAL A 76 12.77 -2.24 -21.25
CA VAL A 76 14.10 -2.61 -21.78
C VAL A 76 14.09 -2.67 -23.31
N SER A 77 13.10 -3.32 -23.90
CA SER A 77 12.95 -3.47 -25.36
C SER A 77 12.78 -2.13 -26.07
N ASN A 78 12.05 -1.21 -25.46
CA ASN A 78 11.81 0.15 -25.96
C ASN A 78 12.90 1.15 -25.55
N LYS A 79 13.97 0.69 -24.91
CA LYS A 79 15.09 1.54 -24.44
C LYS A 79 14.63 2.69 -23.54
N LYS A 80 13.70 2.41 -22.63
CA LYS A 80 13.15 3.37 -21.67
C LYS A 80 13.80 3.17 -20.30
N SER A 81 14.26 4.25 -19.69
CA SER A 81 14.84 4.24 -18.35
C SER A 81 13.77 3.93 -17.30
N PHE A 82 14.12 3.15 -16.28
CA PHE A 82 13.21 2.85 -15.19
C PHE A 82 13.90 2.77 -13.83
N PHE A 83 13.11 3.01 -12.80
CA PHE A 83 13.48 2.82 -11.41
C PHE A 83 12.48 1.87 -10.75
N ILE A 84 12.96 0.75 -10.18
CA ILE A 84 12.11 -0.22 -9.48
C ILE A 84 12.29 -0.08 -7.97
N ASN A 85 11.16 0.12 -7.27
CA ASN A 85 11.06 0.08 -5.82
C ASN A 85 10.41 -1.23 -5.37
N TYR A 86 11.22 -2.19 -4.91
CA TYR A 86 10.70 -3.39 -4.25
C TYR A 86 10.41 -3.06 -2.79
N THR A 87 9.14 -3.13 -2.42
CA THR A 87 8.61 -2.67 -1.14
C THR A 87 7.59 -3.64 -0.55
N ALA A 88 7.17 -3.42 0.69
CA ALA A 88 6.06 -4.13 1.31
C ALA A 88 5.45 -3.29 2.44
N ALA A 89 4.15 -3.44 2.69
CA ALA A 89 3.44 -2.70 3.73
C ALA A 89 3.98 -2.97 5.16
N TRP A 90 4.54 -4.15 5.40
CA TRP A 90 5.16 -4.51 6.68
C TRP A 90 6.64 -4.09 6.80
N CYS A 91 7.25 -3.51 5.76
CA CYS A 91 8.64 -3.10 5.73
C CYS A 91 8.79 -1.64 6.20
N ILE A 92 9.15 -1.44 7.45
CA ILE A 92 9.30 -0.09 8.06
C ILE A 92 10.34 0.76 7.30
N THR A 93 11.47 0.18 6.92
CA THR A 93 12.51 0.87 6.15
C THR A 93 12.00 1.31 4.78
N CYS A 94 11.21 0.47 4.11
CA CYS A 94 10.60 0.81 2.82
C CYS A 94 9.68 2.03 2.95
N GLN A 95 8.80 2.03 3.97
CA GLN A 95 7.88 3.14 4.22
C GLN A 95 8.62 4.45 4.56
N ALA A 96 9.70 4.35 5.35
CA ALA A 96 10.54 5.50 5.65
C ALA A 96 11.20 6.06 4.39
N ASN A 97 11.78 5.21 3.54
CA ASN A 97 12.40 5.63 2.27
C ASN A 97 11.38 6.21 1.29
N GLU A 98 10.18 5.60 1.18
CA GLU A 98 9.09 6.17 0.37
C GLU A 98 8.75 7.58 0.83
N LYS A 99 8.57 7.78 2.14
CA LYS A 99 8.17 9.07 2.71
C LYS A 99 9.26 10.14 2.62
N ILE A 100 10.51 9.77 2.90
CA ILE A 100 11.63 10.74 3.04
C ILE A 100 12.28 11.05 1.69
N ALA A 101 12.38 10.06 0.80
CA ALA A 101 13.12 10.19 -0.45
C ALA A 101 12.22 10.08 -1.69
N LEU A 102 11.54 8.95 -1.87
CA LEU A 102 10.83 8.67 -3.13
C LEU A 102 9.59 9.56 -3.36
N SER A 103 8.89 9.96 -2.28
CA SER A 103 7.74 10.89 -2.38
C SER A 103 8.17 12.37 -2.40
N SER A 104 9.47 12.67 -2.36
CA SER A 104 9.96 14.03 -2.46
C SER A 104 9.60 14.65 -3.81
N PRO A 105 9.03 15.87 -3.84
CA PRO A 105 8.75 16.57 -5.10
C PRO A 105 9.96 16.71 -6.01
N LYS A 106 11.16 16.85 -5.44
CA LYS A 106 12.41 16.96 -6.22
C LYS A 106 12.70 15.65 -6.97
N VAL A 107 12.58 14.51 -6.29
CA VAL A 107 12.81 13.19 -6.89
C VAL A 107 11.75 12.87 -7.93
N GLN A 108 10.48 13.15 -7.64
CA GLN A 108 9.38 12.91 -8.57
C GLN A 108 9.50 13.80 -9.83
N ASN A 109 9.85 15.06 -9.66
CA ASN A 109 10.09 15.95 -10.79
C ASN A 109 11.33 15.52 -11.61
N TYR A 110 12.36 15.01 -10.96
CA TYR A 110 13.54 14.48 -11.62
C TYR A 110 13.18 13.26 -12.48
N PHE A 111 12.45 12.28 -11.92
CA PHE A 111 11.98 11.13 -12.70
C PHE A 111 11.21 11.55 -13.95
N LYS A 112 10.27 12.50 -13.79
CA LYS A 112 9.51 13.05 -14.93
C LYS A 112 10.39 13.77 -15.95
N SER A 113 11.35 14.58 -15.50
CA SER A 113 12.21 15.35 -16.40
C SER A 113 13.20 14.49 -17.19
N GLN A 114 13.58 13.34 -16.64
CA GLN A 114 14.50 12.38 -17.27
C GLN A 114 13.78 11.21 -17.97
N ASP A 115 12.45 11.27 -18.09
CA ASP A 115 11.59 10.18 -18.65
C ASP A 115 11.87 8.81 -17.99
N ILE A 116 12.11 8.83 -16.66
CA ILE A 116 12.33 7.61 -15.88
C ILE A 116 10.99 7.06 -15.42
N THR A 117 10.64 5.84 -15.86
CA THR A 117 9.43 5.16 -15.40
C THR A 117 9.63 4.63 -13.98
N TYR A 118 8.83 5.12 -13.03
CA TYR A 118 8.86 4.63 -11.65
C TYR A 118 7.95 3.41 -11.51
N LEU A 119 8.56 2.25 -11.24
CA LEU A 119 7.89 0.96 -11.02
C LEU A 119 7.84 0.63 -9.54
N LYS A 120 6.69 0.20 -9.05
CA LYS A 120 6.52 -0.28 -7.67
C LYS A 120 6.21 -1.76 -7.64
N ALA A 121 7.13 -2.55 -7.08
CA ALA A 121 7.00 -3.98 -6.87
C ALA A 121 6.58 -4.25 -5.41
N ASP A 122 5.27 -4.31 -5.19
CA ASP A 122 4.69 -4.51 -3.84
C ASP A 122 4.67 -5.98 -3.46
N TRP A 123 5.59 -6.36 -2.59
CA TRP A 123 5.75 -7.72 -2.09
C TRP A 123 5.02 -7.97 -0.74
N THR A 124 4.01 -7.17 -0.42
CA THR A 124 3.22 -7.31 0.82
C THR A 124 2.65 -8.72 0.96
N ASN A 125 2.13 -9.27 -0.12
CA ASN A 125 1.53 -10.61 -0.19
C ASN A 125 2.52 -11.70 -0.60
N LYS A 126 3.83 -11.41 -0.62
CA LYS A 126 4.91 -12.35 -0.94
C LYS A 126 4.72 -13.08 -2.29
N SER A 127 4.33 -12.31 -3.33
CA SER A 127 4.21 -12.83 -4.69
C SER A 127 5.46 -13.62 -5.11
N PRO A 128 5.31 -14.84 -5.67
CA PRO A 128 6.42 -15.62 -6.19
C PRO A 128 7.16 -14.92 -7.33
N GLU A 129 6.46 -14.21 -8.20
CA GLU A 129 7.04 -13.46 -9.31
C GLU A 129 8.03 -12.38 -8.84
N ILE A 130 7.60 -11.58 -7.83
CA ILE A 130 8.48 -10.58 -7.23
C ILE A 130 9.66 -11.23 -6.51
N LEU A 131 9.46 -12.39 -5.85
CA LEU A 131 10.54 -13.12 -5.21
C LEU A 131 11.58 -13.59 -6.22
N GLU A 132 11.16 -14.12 -7.37
CA GLU A 132 12.09 -14.51 -8.44
C GLU A 132 12.88 -13.32 -8.99
N SER A 133 12.24 -12.17 -9.14
CA SER A 133 12.92 -10.94 -9.54
C SER A 133 13.92 -10.46 -8.47
N LEU A 134 13.57 -10.50 -7.18
CA LEU A 134 14.51 -10.19 -6.08
C LEU A 134 15.75 -11.09 -6.11
N LYS A 135 15.58 -12.39 -6.40
CA LYS A 135 16.67 -13.35 -6.48
C LYS A 135 17.66 -13.05 -7.62
N LYS A 136 17.22 -12.46 -8.74
CA LYS A 136 18.12 -12.02 -9.83
C LYS A 136 19.19 -11.06 -9.32
N TYR A 137 18.87 -10.28 -8.27
CA TYR A 137 19.79 -9.34 -7.64
C TYR A 137 20.42 -9.88 -6.34
N GLY A 138 20.36 -11.21 -6.11
CA GLY A 138 20.89 -11.84 -4.90
C GLY A 138 20.16 -11.49 -3.62
N ARG A 139 18.87 -11.09 -3.71
CA ARG A 139 18.04 -10.70 -2.57
C ARG A 139 16.89 -11.68 -2.36
N THR A 140 16.47 -11.83 -1.11
CA THR A 140 15.31 -12.63 -0.69
C THR A 140 14.31 -11.81 0.12
N GLY A 141 14.44 -10.50 0.07
CA GLY A 141 13.58 -9.58 0.83
C GLY A 141 13.74 -8.13 0.41
N VAL A 142 12.90 -7.29 0.98
CA VAL A 142 12.82 -5.84 0.74
C VAL A 142 13.41 -5.07 1.93
N PRO A 143 13.90 -3.83 1.74
CA PRO A 143 13.86 -3.04 0.50
C PRO A 143 14.95 -3.46 -0.51
N LEU A 144 14.62 -3.27 -1.79
CA LEU A 144 15.58 -3.30 -2.89
C LEU A 144 15.20 -2.21 -3.88
N TYR A 145 16.19 -1.49 -4.42
CA TYR A 145 16.00 -0.43 -5.40
C TYR A 145 16.92 -0.66 -6.57
N ILE A 146 16.35 -0.60 -7.78
CA ILE A 146 17.04 -0.88 -9.03
C ILE A 146 16.85 0.31 -9.96
N TYR A 147 17.92 0.78 -10.55
CA TYR A 147 17.89 1.73 -11.65
C TYR A 147 18.53 1.14 -12.90
N TRP A 148 17.92 1.37 -14.03
CA TRP A 148 18.45 1.02 -15.33
C TRP A 148 18.14 2.09 -16.37
N GLU A 149 19.13 2.33 -17.24
CA GLU A 149 18.99 3.15 -18.44
C GLU A 149 19.65 2.46 -19.65
N PRO A 150 19.29 2.82 -20.88
CA PRO A 150 19.78 2.14 -22.09
C PRO A 150 21.29 2.17 -22.30
N SER A 151 22.01 3.07 -21.65
CA SER A 151 23.47 3.16 -21.71
C SER A 151 24.17 2.13 -20.81
N MET A 152 23.43 1.50 -19.88
CA MET A 152 23.95 0.55 -18.90
C MET A 152 23.91 -0.89 -19.43
N SER A 153 24.98 -1.63 -19.24
CA SER A 153 25.05 -3.07 -19.53
C SER A 153 24.30 -3.90 -18.49
N GLU A 154 24.24 -3.42 -17.24
CA GLU A 154 23.57 -4.08 -16.12
C GLU A 154 22.84 -3.04 -15.26
N PRO A 155 21.69 -3.44 -14.67
CA PRO A 155 20.97 -2.56 -13.74
C PRO A 155 21.79 -2.22 -12.50
N ARG A 156 21.70 -0.99 -12.03
CA ARG A 156 22.39 -0.53 -10.82
C ARG A 156 21.52 -0.77 -9.59
N VAL A 157 22.11 -1.40 -8.57
CA VAL A 157 21.47 -1.61 -7.27
C VAL A 157 21.81 -0.45 -6.35
N LEU A 158 20.78 0.21 -5.80
CA LEU A 158 20.95 1.30 -4.85
C LEU A 158 21.03 0.79 -3.40
N PRO A 159 21.58 1.59 -2.46
CA PRO A 159 21.59 1.27 -1.02
C PRO A 159 20.17 1.04 -0.46
N ALA A 160 20.07 0.18 0.56
CA ALA A 160 18.81 -0.13 1.23
C ALA A 160 18.17 1.06 1.97
N ILE A 161 18.98 2.06 2.34
CA ILE A 161 18.51 3.32 2.93
C ILE A 161 18.66 4.41 1.88
N LEU A 162 17.54 5.08 1.55
CA LEU A 162 17.52 6.13 0.56
C LEU A 162 17.44 7.52 1.20
N THR A 163 18.14 8.44 0.56
CA THR A 163 17.96 9.89 0.72
C THR A 163 17.82 10.50 -0.68
N GLU A 164 17.29 11.72 -0.80
CA GLU A 164 17.29 12.44 -2.07
C GLU A 164 18.67 12.44 -2.71
N LYS A 165 19.73 12.74 -1.90
CA LYS A 165 21.10 12.77 -2.38
C LYS A 165 21.55 11.44 -2.98
N ILE A 166 21.28 10.32 -2.30
CA ILE A 166 21.66 8.99 -2.77
C ILE A 166 20.95 8.71 -4.12
N ILE A 167 19.69 9.05 -4.25
CA ILE A 167 18.96 8.86 -5.52
C ILE A 167 19.67 9.63 -6.64
N PHE A 168 19.96 10.93 -6.45
CA PHE A 168 20.63 11.74 -7.47
C PHE A 168 22.08 11.33 -7.75
N ASP A 169 22.79 10.76 -6.79
CA ASP A 169 24.18 10.28 -6.98
C ASP A 169 24.21 8.96 -7.79
N TYR A 170 23.12 8.20 -7.82
CA TYR A 170 23.02 6.89 -8.48
C TYR A 170 22.29 6.92 -9.84
N LEU A 171 21.51 7.94 -10.13
CA LEU A 171 20.80 8.15 -11.39
C LEU A 171 21.53 9.16 -12.27
#